data_e6a18316053a9c90095b78fe11386b61
#
_entry.id   e6a18316053a9c90095b78fe11386b61
#
_cell.length_a   1.000
_cell.length_b   1.000
_cell.length_c   1.000
_cell.angle_alpha   90.00
_cell.angle_beta   90.00
_cell.angle_gamma   90.00
#
_symmetry.space_group_name_H-M   'P 1'
#
loop_
_entity.id
_entity.type
_entity.pdbx_description
1 polymer ?
#
loop_
_entity_poly.entity_id
_entity_poly.type
_entity_poly.pdbx_seq_one_letter_code
_entity_poly.pdbx_strand_id
1 'polypeptide(L)'
;MIEVRRISEGVPLDFEVVVREGEGVTRHHVTMSREMCERLTASRHTPERCLEAVFRFLLDREPKESILGRFDVTVISRYFPEFERELAHYLWRS
;
A
#
# COMPACT_ATOMS: atom_id res chain seq x y z
N MET A 1 1.20 -13.60 1.45
CA MET A 1 -0.19 -13.12 1.32
C MET A 1 -0.35 -11.75 1.97
N ILE A 2 -1.02 -10.86 1.27
CA ILE A 2 -1.28 -9.49 1.75
C ILE A 2 -2.78 -9.35 1.95
N GLU A 3 -3.19 -9.00 3.19
CA GLU A 3 -4.60 -8.80 3.51
C GLU A 3 -4.81 -7.34 3.82
N VAL A 4 -5.73 -6.70 3.10
CA VAL A 4 -6.03 -5.28 3.29
C VAL A 4 -7.44 -5.13 3.81
N ARG A 5 -7.59 -4.41 4.92
CA ARG A 5 -8.89 -4.17 5.51
C ARG A 5 -9.06 -2.67 5.75
N ARG A 6 -10.14 -2.12 5.22
CA ARG A 6 -10.44 -0.71 5.46
C ARG A 6 -11.02 -0.57 6.87
N ILE A 7 -10.39 0.26 7.69
CA ILE A 7 -10.84 0.48 9.07
C ILE A 7 -11.85 1.60 9.11
N SER A 8 -11.65 2.64 8.31
CA SER A 8 -12.50 3.82 8.34
C SER A 8 -12.61 4.41 6.94
N GLU A 9 -13.78 4.93 6.60
CA GLU A 9 -14.01 5.62 5.34
C GLU A 9 -13.93 7.14 5.53
N GLY A 10 -13.33 7.56 6.64
CA GLY A 10 -13.15 8.98 6.90
C GLY A 10 -12.11 9.61 6.00
N VAL A 11 -11.60 10.75 6.42
CA VAL A 11 -10.60 11.50 5.66
C VAL A 11 -9.39 11.68 6.56
N PRO A 12 -8.25 11.08 6.18
CA PRO A 12 -7.98 10.21 5.04
C PRO A 12 -8.57 8.81 5.22
N LEU A 13 -8.53 8.02 4.16
CA LEU A 13 -8.90 6.60 4.25
C LEU A 13 -7.89 5.89 5.15
N ASP A 14 -8.36 4.91 5.89
CA ASP A 14 -7.59 4.28 6.93
C ASP A 14 -7.65 2.76 6.78
N PHE A 15 -6.50 2.10 6.80
CA PHE A 15 -6.41 0.67 6.51
C PHE A 15 -5.52 -0.05 7.50
N GLU A 16 -5.85 -1.30 7.74
CA GLU A 16 -4.94 -2.25 8.36
C GLU A 16 -4.48 -3.22 7.29
N VAL A 17 -3.17 -3.38 7.16
CA VAL A 17 -2.60 -4.32 6.19
C VAL A 17 -1.81 -5.37 6.96
N VAL A 18 -2.12 -6.63 6.69
CA VAL A 18 -1.45 -7.76 7.33
C VAL A 18 -0.65 -8.49 6.26
N VAL A 19 0.64 -8.68 6.52
CA VAL A 19 1.52 -9.37 5.58
C VAL A 19 1.95 -10.70 6.15
N ARG A 20 1.67 -11.77 5.40
CA ARG A 20 2.03 -13.14 5.78
C ARG A 20 2.92 -13.69 4.67
N GLU A 21 4.21 -13.48 4.78
CA GLU A 21 5.19 -14.04 3.86
C GLU A 21 6.34 -14.59 4.65
N GLY A 22 6.73 -15.84 4.31
CA GLY A 22 7.74 -16.51 5.08
C GLY A 22 7.24 -16.81 6.48
N GLU A 23 8.09 -16.64 7.46
CA GLU A 23 7.73 -16.88 8.85
C GLU A 23 7.23 -15.60 9.49
N GLY A 24 6.19 -15.74 10.30
CA GLY A 24 5.67 -14.62 11.06
C GLY A 24 4.70 -13.77 10.27
N VAL A 25 4.18 -12.78 10.95
CA VAL A 25 3.14 -11.89 10.42
C VAL A 25 3.46 -10.48 10.85
N THR A 26 3.34 -9.52 9.93
CA THR A 26 3.47 -8.12 10.30
C THR A 26 2.16 -7.40 10.04
N ARG A 27 1.92 -6.36 10.83
CA ARG A 27 0.70 -5.55 10.73
C ARG A 27 1.08 -4.10 10.54
N HIS A 28 0.35 -3.43 9.67
CA HIS A 28 0.68 -2.06 9.31
C HIS A 28 -0.59 -1.22 9.29
N HIS A 29 -0.52 -0.03 9.85
CA HIS A 29 -1.62 0.93 9.81
C HIS A 29 -1.26 1.98 8.77
N VAL A 30 -2.05 2.07 7.72
CA VAL A 30 -1.72 2.91 6.57
C VAL A 30 -2.87 3.86 6.27
N THR A 31 -2.53 5.11 5.99
CA THR A 31 -3.52 6.09 5.55
C THR A 31 -3.25 6.48 4.11
N MET A 32 -4.32 6.91 3.43
CA MET A 32 -4.21 7.36 2.04
C MET A 32 -5.38 8.29 1.75
N SER A 33 -5.09 9.47 1.19
CA SER A 33 -6.17 10.37 0.82
C SER A 33 -6.90 9.81 -0.40
N ARG A 34 -8.17 10.20 -0.55
CA ARG A 34 -8.93 9.79 -1.73
C ARG A 34 -8.30 10.32 -3.00
N GLU A 35 -7.77 11.53 -2.96
CA GLU A 35 -7.10 12.12 -4.11
C GLU A 35 -5.87 11.31 -4.52
N MET A 36 -5.07 10.90 -3.54
CA MET A 36 -3.92 10.05 -3.81
C MET A 36 -4.36 8.73 -4.42
N CYS A 37 -5.41 8.12 -3.85
CA CYS A 37 -5.92 6.86 -4.35
C CYS A 37 -6.35 6.99 -5.81
N GLU A 38 -7.11 8.05 -6.13
CA GLU A 38 -7.59 8.27 -7.49
C GLU A 38 -6.44 8.50 -8.46
N ARG A 39 -5.43 9.24 -8.02
CA ARG A 39 -4.26 9.49 -8.86
C ARG A 39 -3.47 8.22 -9.12
N LEU A 40 -3.22 7.44 -8.09
CA LEU A 40 -2.42 6.23 -8.23
C LEU A 40 -3.11 5.17 -9.06
N THR A 41 -4.43 5.11 -8.99
CA THR A 41 -5.20 4.05 -9.66
C THR A 41 -5.87 4.54 -10.94
N ALA A 42 -5.72 5.81 -11.29
CA ALA A 42 -6.45 6.44 -12.39
C ALA A 42 -7.95 6.21 -12.22
N SER A 43 -8.42 6.18 -10.97
CA SER A 43 -9.81 5.95 -10.60
C SER A 43 -10.38 4.63 -11.14
N ARG A 44 -9.52 3.64 -11.38
CA ARG A 44 -9.92 2.37 -11.99
C ARG A 44 -9.79 1.16 -11.06
N HIS A 45 -9.34 1.37 -9.83
CA HIS A 45 -9.18 0.29 -8.86
C HIS A 45 -9.70 0.74 -7.51
N THR A 46 -10.10 -0.21 -6.69
CA THR A 46 -10.54 0.09 -5.34
C THR A 46 -9.34 0.52 -4.48
N PRO A 47 -9.60 1.26 -3.38
CA PRO A 47 -8.52 1.58 -2.45
C PRO A 47 -7.82 0.34 -1.90
N GLU A 48 -8.58 -0.73 -1.64
CA GLU A 48 -8.00 -1.98 -1.15
C GLU A 48 -7.04 -2.58 -2.17
N ARG A 49 -7.43 -2.57 -3.44
CA ARG A 49 -6.56 -3.09 -4.50
C ARG A 49 -5.30 -2.23 -4.63
N CYS A 50 -5.46 -0.93 -4.46
CA CYS A 50 -4.33 -0.01 -4.49
C CYS A 50 -3.32 -0.36 -3.39
N LEU A 51 -3.82 -0.57 -2.16
CA LEU A 51 -2.95 -0.92 -1.03
C LEU A 51 -2.27 -2.27 -1.23
N GLU A 52 -2.95 -3.22 -1.85
CA GLU A 52 -2.32 -4.49 -2.16
C GLU A 52 -1.14 -4.29 -3.10
N ALA A 53 -1.33 -3.48 -4.13
CA ALA A 53 -0.26 -3.17 -5.08
C ALA A 53 0.89 -2.43 -4.40
N VAL A 54 0.56 -1.50 -3.50
CA VAL A 54 1.56 -0.75 -2.74
C VAL A 54 2.46 -1.71 -1.95
N PHE A 55 1.85 -2.68 -1.28
CA PHE A 55 2.64 -3.62 -0.46
C PHE A 55 3.42 -4.60 -1.32
N ARG A 56 2.92 -4.99 -2.49
CA ARG A 56 3.72 -5.80 -3.41
C ARG A 56 4.94 -5.04 -3.88
N PHE A 57 4.78 -3.75 -4.17
CA PHE A 57 5.90 -2.88 -4.52
C PHE A 57 6.94 -2.85 -3.39
N LEU A 58 6.48 -2.65 -2.16
CA LEU A 58 7.39 -2.57 -1.02
C LEU A 58 8.11 -3.89 -0.78
N LEU A 59 7.39 -5.00 -0.86
CA LEU A 59 7.96 -6.32 -0.59
C LEU A 59 8.99 -6.74 -1.62
N ASP A 60 8.94 -6.19 -2.82
CA ASP A 60 9.97 -6.43 -3.83
C ASP A 60 11.27 -5.72 -3.47
N ARG A 61 11.25 -4.78 -2.53
CA ARG A 61 12.38 -3.93 -2.21
C ARG A 61 12.92 -4.12 -0.80
N GLU A 62 12.08 -4.61 0.11
CA GLU A 62 12.48 -4.78 1.50
C GLU A 62 11.63 -5.87 2.15
N PRO A 63 12.18 -6.54 3.18
CA PRO A 63 11.39 -7.56 3.89
C PRO A 63 10.26 -6.90 4.67
N LYS A 64 9.22 -7.68 4.96
CA LYS A 64 8.05 -7.14 5.65
C LYS A 64 8.40 -6.49 6.99
N GLU A 65 9.45 -6.99 7.64
CA GLU A 65 9.87 -6.46 8.93
C GLU A 65 10.47 -5.05 8.84
N SER A 66 10.89 -4.65 7.65
CA SER A 66 11.46 -3.32 7.42
C SER A 66 10.41 -2.29 7.03
N ILE A 67 9.20 -2.74 6.70
CA ILE A 67 8.13 -1.82 6.34
C ILE A 67 7.61 -1.17 7.62
N LEU A 68 7.43 0.15 7.58
CA LEU A 68 6.95 0.89 8.75
C LEU A 68 5.63 0.32 9.25
N GLY A 69 5.45 0.32 10.57
CA GLY A 69 4.22 -0.17 11.18
C GLY A 69 3.06 0.82 11.06
N ARG A 70 3.36 2.10 10.81
CA ARG A 70 2.34 3.13 10.65
C ARG A 70 2.89 4.20 9.72
N PHE A 71 2.17 4.47 8.64
CA PHE A 71 2.61 5.50 7.69
C PHE A 71 1.47 5.90 6.75
N ASP A 72 1.63 7.08 6.15
CA ASP A 72 0.78 7.50 5.05
C ASP A 72 1.47 7.14 3.74
N VAL A 73 0.69 6.81 2.73
CA VAL A 73 1.23 6.37 1.44
C VAL A 73 2.19 7.40 0.83
N THR A 74 1.98 8.70 1.13
CA THR A 74 2.85 9.75 0.61
C THR A 74 4.31 9.60 1.05
N VAL A 75 4.54 8.89 2.16
CA VAL A 75 5.89 8.71 2.68
C VAL A 75 6.74 7.83 1.76
N ILE A 76 6.10 6.93 1.03
CA ILE A 76 6.83 5.94 0.23
C ILE A 76 7.72 6.59 -0.81
N SER A 77 7.25 7.66 -1.46
CA SER A 77 8.04 8.34 -2.49
C SER A 77 9.30 8.98 -1.95
N ARG A 78 9.37 9.21 -0.63
CA ARG A 78 10.58 9.79 -0.02
C ARG A 78 11.69 8.76 0.03
N TYR A 79 11.36 7.49 0.20
CA TYR A 79 12.34 6.40 0.26
C TYR A 79 12.56 5.77 -1.10
N PHE A 80 11.52 5.75 -1.94
CA PHE A 80 11.57 5.15 -3.26
C PHE A 80 10.99 6.13 -4.27
N PRO A 81 11.83 7.03 -4.81
CA PRO A 81 11.34 8.07 -5.74
C PRO A 81 10.60 7.51 -6.96
N GLU A 82 10.87 6.26 -7.32
CA GLU A 82 10.23 5.62 -8.47
C GLU A 82 8.83 5.08 -8.16
N PHE A 83 8.36 5.20 -6.91
CA PHE A 83 7.14 4.54 -6.46
C PHE A 83 5.94 4.78 -7.36
N GLU A 84 5.59 6.05 -7.61
CA GLU A 84 4.37 6.33 -8.36
C GLU A 84 4.47 5.83 -9.79
N ARG A 85 5.66 5.92 -10.38
CA ARG A 85 5.86 5.44 -11.74
C ARG A 85 5.75 3.92 -11.82
N GLU A 86 6.32 3.24 -10.84
CA GLU A 86 6.37 1.77 -10.88
C GLU A 86 5.08 1.12 -10.39
N LEU A 87 4.28 1.82 -9.61
CA LEU A 87 3.08 1.23 -9.03
C LEU A 87 2.11 0.72 -10.09
N ALA A 88 2.05 1.38 -11.23
CA ALA A 88 1.16 0.96 -12.31
C ALA A 88 1.43 -0.49 -12.72
N HIS A 89 2.69 -0.93 -12.67
CA HIS A 89 3.03 -2.31 -13.02
C HIS A 89 2.40 -3.32 -12.08
N TYR A 90 2.24 -2.95 -10.83
CA TYR A 90 1.64 -3.83 -9.83
C TYR A 90 0.12 -3.82 -9.89
N LEU A 91 -0.46 -2.71 -10.31
CA LEU A 91 -1.91 -2.59 -10.44
C LEU A 91 -2.44 -3.35 -11.65
N TRP A 92 -1.71 -3.34 -12.74
CA TRP A 92 -2.18 -3.90 -14.01
C TRP A 92 -1.69 -5.32 -14.28
N ARG A 93 -0.92 -5.88 -13.35
CA ARG A 93 -0.41 -7.24 -13.46
C ARG A 93 -1.27 -8.19 -12.67
N SER A 94 -2.24 -8.71 -13.04
CA SER A 94 -2.92 -9.70 -12.20
C SER A 94 -3.65 -10.73 -13.03
#